data_b418bcb34f925a85e2cc76cb0b34e09a
#
_entry.id   b418bcb34f925a85e2cc76cb0b34e09a
#
_cell.length_a   1.000
_cell.length_b   1.000
_cell.length_c   1.000
_cell.angle_alpha   90.00
_cell.angle_beta   90.00
_cell.angle_gamma   90.00
#
_symmetry.space_group_name_H-M   'P 1'
#
loop_
_entity.id
_entity.type
_entity.pdbx_description
1 polymer ?
#
loop_
_entity_poly.entity_id
_entity_poly.type
_entity_poly.pdbx_seq_one_letter_code
_entity_poly.pdbx_strand_id
1 'polypeptide(L)'
;AVEQLLTFIGSRPLVGYYLEFDVAMLNRAVRPLLGIGLPQPCIEVSALYYDYKFQQLPPYQQHDNADIDLRLATLMKDLDLPQREAHDALNDAVMAALAFIKLRHLCHR
;
A
#
# COMPACT_ATOMS: atom_id res chain seq x y z
N ALA A 1 21.92 7.73 6.95
CA ALA A 1 20.97 6.76 6.36
C ALA A 1 19.64 7.42 6.02
N VAL A 2 19.07 8.23 6.95
CA VAL A 2 17.78 8.90 6.69
C VAL A 2 17.90 9.92 5.58
N GLU A 3 19.00 10.66 5.53
CA GLU A 3 19.22 11.67 4.49
C GLU A 3 19.32 11.04 3.10
N GLN A 4 19.99 9.88 3.01
CA GLN A 4 20.09 9.13 1.76
C GLN A 4 18.72 8.65 1.31
N LEU A 5 17.89 8.17 2.25
CA LEU A 5 16.53 7.74 1.96
C LEU A 5 15.69 8.89 1.43
N LEU A 6 15.75 10.06 2.08
CA LEU A 6 15.01 11.23 1.65
C LEU A 6 15.40 11.68 0.25
N THR A 7 16.70 11.64 -0.06
CA THR A 7 17.19 11.97 -1.40
C THR A 7 16.66 10.98 -2.43
N PHE A 8 16.68 9.69 -2.10
CA PHE A 8 16.17 8.65 -3.00
C PHE A 8 14.67 8.79 -3.27
N ILE A 9 13.87 9.03 -2.23
CA ILE A 9 12.41 9.17 -2.37
C ILE A 9 12.06 10.43 -3.17
N GLY A 10 12.75 11.54 -2.90
CA GLY A 10 12.46 12.81 -3.56
C GLY A 10 11.04 13.27 -3.29
N SER A 11 10.31 13.60 -4.34
CA SER A 11 8.91 14.03 -4.25
C SER A 11 7.91 12.96 -4.69
N ARG A 12 8.37 11.73 -4.85
CA ARG A 12 7.52 10.63 -5.35
C ARG A 12 6.50 10.22 -4.28
N PRO A 13 5.29 9.81 -4.68
CA PRO A 13 4.34 9.20 -3.74
C PRO A 13 4.90 7.92 -3.14
N LEU A 14 4.47 7.63 -1.91
CA LEU A 14 4.83 6.39 -1.23
C LEU A 14 3.70 5.38 -1.42
N VAL A 15 4.06 4.15 -1.79
CA VAL A 15 3.12 3.07 -2.03
C VAL A 15 3.43 1.93 -1.06
N GLY A 16 2.42 1.39 -0.42
CA GLY A 16 2.64 0.26 0.49
C GLY A 16 1.35 -0.37 0.96
N TYR A 17 1.53 -1.43 1.75
CA TYR A 17 0.46 -2.17 2.39
C TYR A 17 0.53 -1.89 3.90
N TYR A 18 -0.57 -1.37 4.47
CA TYR A 18 -0.60 -0.82 5.83
C TYR A 18 0.52 0.20 6.05
N LEU A 19 0.65 1.08 5.08
CA LEU A 19 1.75 2.04 4.98
C LEU A 19 1.79 3.01 6.14
N GLU A 20 0.69 3.25 6.82
CA GLU A 20 0.64 4.20 7.94
C GLU A 20 1.63 3.87 9.05
N PHE A 21 1.90 2.57 9.29
CA PHE A 21 2.88 2.16 10.30
C PHE A 21 4.30 2.51 9.86
N ASP A 22 4.61 2.26 8.59
CA ASP A 22 5.93 2.58 8.02
C ASP A 22 6.17 4.08 8.02
N VAL A 23 5.16 4.86 7.63
CA VAL A 23 5.25 6.32 7.60
C VAL A 23 5.42 6.87 9.02
N ALA A 24 4.71 6.32 10.00
CA ALA A 24 4.85 6.74 11.38
C ALA A 24 6.28 6.50 11.89
N MET A 25 6.88 5.35 11.56
CA MET A 25 8.26 5.05 11.95
C MET A 25 9.24 5.99 11.26
N LEU A 26 9.07 6.23 9.96
CA LEU A 26 9.93 7.14 9.22
C LEU A 26 9.81 8.56 9.74
N ASN A 27 8.62 9.02 10.08
CA ASN A 27 8.40 10.35 10.62
C ASN A 27 9.13 10.58 11.95
N ARG A 28 9.27 9.54 12.78
CA ARG A 28 10.06 9.64 14.01
C ARG A 28 11.51 10.01 13.73
N ALA A 29 12.07 9.51 12.62
CA ALA A 29 13.44 9.80 12.24
C ALA A 29 13.56 11.10 11.45
N VAL A 30 12.52 11.48 10.68
CA VAL A 30 12.54 12.62 9.76
C VAL A 30 12.23 13.95 10.47
N ARG A 31 11.26 13.96 11.40
CA ARG A 31 10.84 15.19 12.06
C ARG A 31 11.98 15.96 12.74
N PRO A 32 12.92 15.30 13.45
CA PRO A 32 14.05 16.05 14.03
C PRO A 32 14.93 16.74 12.99
N LEU A 33 14.99 16.21 11.76
CA LEU A 33 15.81 16.79 10.69
C LEU A 33 15.10 17.87 9.92
N LEU A 34 13.80 17.67 9.61
CA LEU A 34 13.04 18.56 8.73
C LEU A 34 12.06 19.47 9.47
N GLY A 35 11.76 19.19 10.75
CA GLY A 35 10.73 19.88 11.49
C GLY A 35 9.31 19.49 11.15
N ILE A 36 9.11 18.70 10.11
CA ILE A 36 7.82 18.18 9.66
C ILE A 36 7.95 16.70 9.33
N GLY A 37 6.81 16.01 9.20
CA GLY A 37 6.79 14.64 8.70
C GLY A 37 7.00 14.59 7.19
N LEU A 38 7.00 13.38 6.64
CA LEU A 38 7.13 13.18 5.20
C LEU A 38 5.95 13.84 4.48
N PRO A 39 6.21 14.75 3.52
CA PRO A 39 5.14 15.46 2.83
C PRO A 39 4.53 14.71 1.66
N GLN A 40 5.14 13.58 1.25
CA GLN A 40 4.68 12.85 0.08
C GLN A 40 3.29 12.27 0.29
N PRO A 41 2.44 12.27 -0.75
CA PRO A 41 1.17 11.54 -0.68
C PRO A 41 1.43 10.04 -0.53
N CYS A 42 0.54 9.37 0.20
CA CYS A 42 0.65 7.94 0.45
C CYS A 42 -0.47 7.21 -0.29
N ILE A 43 -0.11 6.12 -0.96
CA ILE A 43 -1.06 5.26 -1.67
C ILE A 43 -1.10 3.94 -0.93
N GLU A 44 -2.24 3.65 -0.32
CA GLU A 44 -2.45 2.44 0.47
C GLU A 44 -3.03 1.34 -0.41
N VAL A 45 -2.27 0.26 -0.61
CA VAL A 45 -2.66 -0.84 -1.50
C VAL A 45 -3.93 -1.53 -0.99
N SER A 46 -4.06 -1.72 0.32
CA SER A 46 -5.26 -2.35 0.88
C SER A 46 -6.52 -1.54 0.57
N ALA A 47 -6.42 -0.21 0.58
CA ALA A 47 -7.54 0.66 0.25
C ALA A 47 -7.91 0.56 -1.24
N LEU A 48 -6.92 0.51 -2.12
CA LEU A 48 -7.16 0.31 -3.56
C LEU A 48 -7.85 -1.03 -3.82
N TYR A 49 -7.39 -2.08 -3.16
CA TYR A 49 -7.98 -3.40 -3.31
C TYR A 49 -9.42 -3.42 -2.76
N TYR A 50 -9.65 -2.77 -1.62
CA TYR A 50 -10.99 -2.66 -1.06
C TYR A 50 -11.94 -2.02 -2.06
N ASP A 51 -11.56 -0.89 -2.66
CA ASP A 51 -12.39 -0.20 -3.64
C ASP A 51 -12.66 -1.07 -4.86
N TYR A 52 -11.65 -1.76 -5.34
CA TYR A 52 -11.75 -2.66 -6.49
C TYR A 52 -12.77 -3.78 -6.22
N LYS A 53 -12.67 -4.42 -5.06
CA LYS A 53 -13.59 -5.50 -4.69
C LYS A 53 -15.00 -4.97 -4.37
N PHE A 54 -15.08 -3.82 -3.72
CA PHE A 54 -16.36 -3.20 -3.37
C PHE A 54 -17.21 -2.96 -4.62
N GLN A 55 -16.60 -2.45 -5.68
CA GLN A 55 -17.32 -2.17 -6.93
C GLN A 55 -17.82 -3.44 -7.62
N GLN A 56 -17.24 -4.59 -7.32
CA GLN A 56 -17.67 -5.87 -7.86
C GLN A 56 -18.80 -6.50 -7.08
N LEU A 57 -19.12 -5.98 -5.89
CA LEU A 57 -20.22 -6.49 -5.09
C LEU A 57 -21.57 -6.10 -5.72
N PRO A 58 -22.62 -6.93 -5.57
CA PRO A 58 -23.98 -6.52 -5.93
C PRO A 58 -24.38 -5.28 -5.14
N PRO A 59 -25.25 -4.41 -5.70
CA PRO A 59 -25.63 -3.16 -5.01
C PRO A 59 -26.13 -3.36 -3.58
N TYR A 60 -26.85 -4.45 -3.28
CA TYR A 60 -27.36 -4.69 -1.94
C TYR A 60 -26.26 -5.05 -0.93
N GLN A 61 -25.05 -5.40 -1.40
CA GLN A 61 -23.89 -5.69 -0.54
C GLN A 61 -22.92 -4.50 -0.46
N GLN A 62 -23.17 -3.43 -1.20
CA GLN A 62 -22.31 -2.25 -1.21
C GLN A 62 -22.71 -1.32 -0.07
N HIS A 63 -22.18 -1.61 1.12
CA HIS A 63 -22.43 -0.82 2.33
C HIS A 63 -21.15 -0.71 3.15
N ASP A 64 -21.15 0.19 4.13
CA ASP A 64 -19.97 0.54 4.91
C ASP A 64 -19.34 -0.65 5.64
N ASN A 65 -20.12 -1.68 5.92
CA ASN A 65 -19.67 -2.88 6.62
C ASN A 65 -19.41 -4.05 5.67
N ALA A 66 -19.09 -3.77 4.39
CA ALA A 66 -18.80 -4.84 3.43
C ALA A 66 -17.63 -5.69 3.93
N ASP A 67 -17.81 -7.01 3.92
CA ASP A 67 -16.81 -7.97 4.39
C ASP A 67 -15.85 -8.31 3.25
N ILE A 68 -14.73 -7.61 3.20
CA ILE A 68 -13.69 -7.81 2.20
C ILE A 68 -12.39 -8.17 2.92
N ASP A 69 -11.80 -9.32 2.57
CA ASP A 69 -10.55 -9.77 3.16
C ASP A 69 -9.40 -8.95 2.59
N LEU A 70 -8.71 -8.20 3.44
CA LEU A 70 -7.61 -7.31 3.05
C LEU A 70 -6.23 -7.88 3.39
N ARG A 71 -6.13 -9.15 3.80
CA ARG A 71 -4.83 -9.76 4.07
C ARG A 71 -4.00 -9.83 2.80
N LEU A 72 -2.70 -9.59 2.94
CA LEU A 72 -1.80 -9.52 1.79
C LEU A 72 -1.78 -10.84 0.99
N ALA A 73 -1.79 -11.98 1.67
CA ALA A 73 -1.85 -13.29 1.01
C ALA A 73 -3.11 -13.43 0.15
N THR A 74 -4.24 -12.92 0.63
CA THR A 74 -5.50 -12.94 -0.11
C THR A 74 -5.41 -12.07 -1.36
N LEU A 75 -4.85 -10.86 -1.22
CA LEU A 75 -4.67 -9.96 -2.35
C LEU A 75 -3.82 -10.59 -3.45
N MET A 76 -2.69 -11.19 -3.07
CA MET A 76 -1.78 -11.79 -4.04
C MET A 76 -2.44 -12.95 -4.77
N LYS A 77 -3.18 -13.78 -4.05
CA LYS A 77 -3.88 -14.93 -4.66
C LYS A 77 -4.98 -14.44 -5.60
N ASP A 78 -5.79 -13.50 -5.16
CA ASP A 78 -6.92 -12.99 -5.95
C ASP A 78 -6.45 -12.28 -7.22
N LEU A 79 -5.34 -11.56 -7.14
CA LEU A 79 -4.77 -10.82 -8.27
C LEU A 79 -3.87 -11.69 -9.15
N ASP A 80 -3.76 -12.98 -8.83
CA ASP A 80 -2.92 -13.95 -9.57
C ASP A 80 -1.46 -13.48 -9.63
N LEU A 81 -0.93 -13.12 -8.47
CA LEU A 81 0.44 -12.66 -8.33
C LEU A 81 1.26 -13.66 -7.50
N PRO A 82 2.58 -13.77 -7.76
CA PRO A 82 3.42 -14.69 -6.99
C PRO A 82 3.52 -14.26 -5.54
N GLN A 83 3.28 -15.20 -4.62
CA GLN A 83 3.45 -14.97 -3.20
C GLN A 83 4.91 -15.21 -2.82
N ARG A 84 5.42 -14.33 -1.97
CA ARG A 84 6.76 -14.44 -1.39
C ARG A 84 6.61 -14.67 0.11
N GLU A 85 7.71 -15.01 0.76
CA GLU A 85 7.71 -15.27 2.20
C GLU A 85 7.26 -14.02 2.95
N ALA A 86 6.22 -14.17 3.80
CA ALA A 86 5.68 -13.07 4.57
C ALA A 86 6.62 -12.66 5.70
N HIS A 87 6.42 -11.43 6.22
CA HIS A 87 7.17 -10.85 7.34
C HIS A 87 8.63 -10.55 7.03
N ASP A 88 9.02 -10.62 5.76
CA ASP A 88 10.29 -10.10 5.27
C ASP A 88 9.99 -8.73 4.63
N ALA A 89 10.64 -7.68 5.13
CA ALA A 89 10.36 -6.31 4.67
C ALA A 89 10.49 -6.15 3.16
N LEU A 90 11.54 -6.74 2.58
CA LEU A 90 11.75 -6.66 1.12
C LEU A 90 10.66 -7.41 0.37
N ASN A 91 10.33 -8.64 0.80
CA ASN A 91 9.28 -9.43 0.15
C ASN A 91 7.92 -8.74 0.25
N ASP A 92 7.59 -8.19 1.41
CA ASP A 92 6.33 -7.47 1.60
C ASP A 92 6.27 -6.22 0.71
N ALA A 93 7.36 -5.49 0.58
CA ALA A 93 7.43 -4.31 -0.29
C ALA A 93 7.27 -4.70 -1.76
N VAL A 94 7.90 -5.80 -2.20
CA VAL A 94 7.77 -6.30 -3.57
C VAL A 94 6.34 -6.72 -3.85
N MET A 95 5.71 -7.44 -2.92
CA MET A 95 4.31 -7.86 -3.08
C MET A 95 3.38 -6.66 -3.16
N ALA A 96 3.57 -5.65 -2.31
CA ALA A 96 2.78 -4.43 -2.35
C ALA A 96 2.92 -3.69 -3.69
N ALA A 97 4.15 -3.62 -4.21
CA ALA A 97 4.42 -2.98 -5.49
C ALA A 97 3.73 -3.72 -6.64
N LEU A 98 3.82 -5.05 -6.67
CA LEU A 98 3.15 -5.87 -7.69
C LEU A 98 1.64 -5.70 -7.62
N ALA A 99 1.08 -5.72 -6.42
CA ALA A 99 -0.36 -5.52 -6.23
C ALA A 99 -0.80 -4.14 -6.70
N PHE A 100 -0.03 -3.10 -6.40
CA PHE A 100 -0.33 -1.75 -6.86
C PHE A 100 -0.37 -1.67 -8.39
N ILE A 101 0.66 -2.22 -9.06
CA ILE A 101 0.74 -2.19 -10.51
C ILE A 101 -0.46 -2.94 -11.13
N LYS A 102 -0.80 -4.10 -10.59
CA LYS A 102 -1.92 -4.89 -11.07
C LYS A 102 -3.25 -4.17 -10.89
N LEU A 103 -3.49 -3.61 -9.70
CA LEU A 103 -4.72 -2.88 -9.41
C LEU A 103 -4.85 -1.64 -10.29
N ARG A 104 -3.75 -0.91 -10.49
CA ARG A 104 -3.76 0.25 -11.37
C ARG A 104 -4.15 -0.15 -12.80
N HIS A 105 -3.61 -1.26 -13.29
CA HIS A 105 -3.96 -1.77 -14.61
C HIS A 105 -5.44 -2.15 -14.69
N LEU A 106 -5.96 -2.85 -13.68
CA LEU A 106 -7.35 -3.29 -13.68
C LEU A 106 -8.33 -2.13 -13.55
N CYS A 107 -7.98 -1.09 -12.81
CA CYS A 107 -8.86 0.05 -12.56
C CYS A 107 -8.84 1.10 -13.67
N HIS A 108 -7.85 1.07 -14.55
CA HIS A 108 -7.69 2.07 -15.64
C HIS A 108 -7.90 1.47 -17.02
N ARG A 109 -8.70 0.47 -17.12
CA ARG A 109 -9.09 -0.12 -18.41
C ARG A 109 -10.06 0.76 -19.17
#